data_f120e5b972c63fa8bceb22bf501b1786
#
_entry.id   f120e5b972c63fa8bceb22bf501b1786
#
_cell.length_a   1.000
_cell.length_b   1.000
_cell.length_c   1.000
_cell.angle_alpha   90.00
_cell.angle_beta   90.00
_cell.angle_gamma   90.00
#
_symmetry.space_group_name_H-M   'P 1'
#
loop_
_entity.id
_entity.type
_entity.pdbx_description
1 polymer ?
#
loop_
_entity_poly.entity_id
_entity_poly.type
_entity_poly.pdbx_seq_one_letter_code
_entity_poly.pdbx_strand_id
1 'polypeptide(L)'
;MIKNKFYFFILLIILSGCMGASSTGVLGTGVSIATDPRTIGTQIDDNIMQKNLSAKIINMDGKYFLSVKPKVIDGRIFITGKVETVEEKLKITKLAWEIKGARSVKNDLKIKEEFNFQQSAKDLLITSQLRTAMIASKKIKSSNYNIDTHKKKIYIYGIAENEEERAEVINEAKQILDVEDVISSILLVEDLRIVKN
;
A
#
# COMPACT_ATOMS: atom_id res chain seq x y z
N MET A 1 17.49 -38.60 -24.04
CA MET A 1 16.49 -38.47 -22.95
C MET A 1 16.95 -37.62 -21.77
N ILE A 2 18.25 -37.45 -21.47
CA ILE A 2 18.78 -36.70 -20.31
C ILE A 2 18.72 -35.20 -20.53
N LYS A 3 18.95 -34.70 -21.75
CA LYS A 3 18.92 -33.23 -22.05
C LYS A 3 17.54 -32.56 -21.81
N ASN A 4 16.43 -33.26 -22.13
CA ASN A 4 15.10 -32.72 -21.91
C ASN A 4 14.73 -32.60 -20.42
N LYS A 5 15.23 -33.54 -19.57
CA LYS A 5 15.02 -33.44 -18.12
C LYS A 5 15.78 -32.27 -17.49
N PHE A 6 16.95 -31.94 -18.04
CA PHE A 6 17.75 -30.80 -17.57
C PHE A 6 17.08 -29.44 -17.89
N TYR A 7 16.54 -29.28 -19.11
CA TYR A 7 15.75 -28.07 -19.47
C TYR A 7 14.47 -27.94 -18.67
N PHE A 8 13.79 -29.06 -18.37
CA PHE A 8 12.61 -29.07 -17.52
C PHE A 8 12.93 -28.65 -16.08
N PHE A 9 14.08 -29.06 -15.56
CA PHE A 9 14.53 -28.68 -14.22
C PHE A 9 14.93 -27.19 -14.15
N ILE A 10 15.58 -26.65 -15.18
CA ILE A 10 15.89 -25.22 -15.29
C ILE A 10 14.60 -24.38 -15.41
N LEU A 11 13.62 -24.83 -16.18
CA LEU A 11 12.32 -24.18 -16.31
C LEU A 11 11.56 -24.15 -14.97
N LEU A 12 11.66 -25.21 -14.16
CA LEU A 12 11.05 -25.27 -12.83
C LEU A 12 11.70 -24.27 -11.85
N ILE A 13 13.01 -24.07 -11.94
CA ILE A 13 13.74 -23.09 -11.09
C ILE A 13 13.37 -21.65 -11.48
N ILE A 14 13.12 -21.37 -12.76
CA ILE A 14 12.71 -20.04 -13.22
C ILE A 14 11.26 -19.73 -12.81
N LEU A 15 10.38 -20.73 -12.75
CA LEU A 15 9.00 -20.56 -12.28
C LEU A 15 8.87 -20.39 -10.75
N SER A 16 9.83 -20.87 -9.98
CA SER A 16 9.83 -20.67 -8.51
C SER A 16 10.31 -19.26 -8.10
N GLY A 17 10.86 -18.46 -9.01
CA GLY A 17 11.29 -17.08 -8.77
C GLY A 17 10.15 -16.05 -8.69
N CYS A 18 8.91 -16.42 -8.98
CA CYS A 18 7.74 -15.53 -8.92
C CYS A 18 6.84 -15.75 -7.70
N MET A 19 7.33 -16.34 -6.62
CA MET A 19 6.67 -16.17 -5.34
C MET A 19 7.01 -14.78 -4.83
N GLY A 20 6.10 -13.87 -5.17
CA GLY A 20 6.20 -12.46 -4.96
C GLY A 20 6.81 -12.11 -3.61
N ALA A 21 7.71 -11.17 -3.61
CA ALA A 21 8.03 -10.36 -2.45
C ALA A 21 6.78 -9.62 -1.98
N SER A 22 5.75 -10.39 -1.55
CA SER A 22 4.78 -9.88 -0.61
C SER A 22 5.60 -9.57 0.63
N SER A 23 5.57 -8.33 1.08
CA SER A 23 6.22 -7.81 2.28
C SER A 23 5.81 -8.55 3.59
N THR A 24 5.28 -9.75 3.48
CA THR A 24 4.80 -10.65 4.51
C THR A 24 5.65 -11.92 4.66
N GLY A 25 6.78 -12.05 3.94
CA GLY A 25 7.76 -13.10 4.22
C GLY A 25 8.43 -12.84 5.58
N VAL A 26 8.76 -13.91 6.31
CA VAL A 26 9.35 -13.84 7.67
C VAL A 26 10.59 -12.93 7.74
N LEU A 27 11.36 -12.82 6.66
CA LEU A 27 12.52 -11.91 6.56
C LEU A 27 12.10 -10.46 6.27
N GLY A 28 11.03 -10.25 5.48
CA GLY A 28 10.51 -8.90 5.18
C GLY A 28 9.80 -8.26 6.37
N THR A 29 9.17 -9.07 7.24
CA THR A 29 8.52 -8.57 8.46
C THR A 29 9.54 -8.02 9.47
N GLY A 30 10.69 -8.68 9.61
CA GLY A 30 11.74 -8.24 10.56
C GLY A 30 12.36 -6.90 10.16
N VAL A 31 12.64 -6.69 8.87
CA VAL A 31 13.22 -5.44 8.37
C VAL A 31 12.22 -4.29 8.44
N SER A 32 10.95 -4.52 8.10
CA SER A 32 9.93 -3.47 8.17
C SER A 32 9.61 -3.04 9.60
N ILE A 33 9.65 -3.95 10.59
CA ILE A 33 9.50 -3.61 12.00
C ILE A 33 10.67 -2.75 12.49
N ALA A 34 11.90 -3.07 12.08
CA ALA A 34 13.09 -2.35 12.51
C ALA A 34 13.20 -0.92 11.93
N THR A 35 12.57 -0.67 10.76
CA THR A 35 12.61 0.65 10.10
C THR A 35 11.33 1.48 10.33
N ASP A 36 10.26 0.87 10.84
CA ASP A 36 8.99 1.56 11.12
C ASP A 36 9.13 2.40 12.40
N PRO A 37 8.90 3.71 12.36
CA PRO A 37 9.06 4.60 13.51
C PRO A 37 7.98 4.44 14.59
N ARG A 38 6.91 3.67 14.31
CA ARG A 38 5.86 3.39 15.30
C ARG A 38 6.34 2.39 16.35
N THR A 39 5.80 2.50 17.57
CA THR A 39 6.03 1.46 18.58
C THR A 39 5.47 0.11 18.11
N ILE A 40 6.05 -0.99 18.59
CA ILE A 40 5.55 -2.34 18.27
C ILE A 40 4.08 -2.50 18.67
N GLY A 41 3.68 -1.93 19.84
CA GLY A 41 2.28 -1.94 20.27
C GLY A 41 1.36 -1.24 19.26
N THR A 42 1.73 -0.05 18.80
CA THR A 42 0.96 0.67 17.77
C THR A 42 0.87 -0.11 16.45
N GLN A 43 1.96 -0.76 16.03
CA GLN A 43 1.96 -1.59 14.83
C GLN A 43 1.02 -2.80 14.96
N ILE A 44 0.98 -3.44 16.14
CA ILE A 44 0.08 -4.55 16.43
C ILE A 44 -1.38 -4.07 16.40
N ASP A 45 -1.70 -2.97 17.08
CA ASP A 45 -3.04 -2.39 17.11
C ASP A 45 -3.52 -2.03 15.70
N ASP A 46 -2.68 -1.35 14.92
CA ASP A 46 -2.98 -0.99 13.53
C ASP A 46 -3.24 -2.23 12.66
N ASN A 47 -2.45 -3.29 12.83
CA ASN A 47 -2.66 -4.55 12.11
C ASN A 47 -3.98 -5.23 12.49
N ILE A 48 -4.34 -5.23 13.77
CA ILE A 48 -5.62 -5.76 14.25
C ILE A 48 -6.78 -4.94 13.65
N MET A 49 -6.71 -3.63 13.72
CA MET A 49 -7.71 -2.73 13.13
C MET A 49 -7.86 -2.97 11.62
N GLN A 50 -6.74 -3.09 10.90
CA GLN A 50 -6.74 -3.33 9.45
C GLN A 50 -7.39 -4.67 9.11
N LYS A 51 -7.05 -5.75 9.84
CA LYS A 51 -7.65 -7.08 9.65
C LYS A 51 -9.14 -7.09 9.95
N ASN A 52 -9.57 -6.43 11.03
CA ASN A 52 -10.97 -6.31 11.40
C ASN A 52 -11.77 -5.56 10.33
N LEU A 53 -11.23 -4.45 9.81
CA LEU A 53 -11.87 -3.72 8.72
C LEU A 53 -11.94 -4.56 7.44
N SER A 54 -10.85 -5.23 7.07
CA SER A 54 -10.82 -6.12 5.91
C SER A 54 -11.88 -7.23 6.03
N ALA A 55 -12.01 -7.86 7.19
CA ALA A 55 -13.02 -8.89 7.43
C ALA A 55 -14.45 -8.33 7.30
N LYS A 56 -14.73 -7.15 7.86
CA LYS A 56 -16.05 -6.50 7.72
C LYS A 56 -16.38 -6.18 6.26
N ILE A 57 -15.40 -5.69 5.49
CA ILE A 57 -15.57 -5.39 4.06
C ILE A 57 -15.84 -6.66 3.25
N ILE A 58 -15.07 -7.73 3.49
CA ILE A 58 -15.25 -9.03 2.82
C ILE A 58 -16.61 -9.65 3.17
N ASN A 59 -17.05 -9.53 4.43
CA ASN A 59 -18.35 -10.03 4.86
C ASN A 59 -19.51 -9.24 4.25
N MET A 60 -19.29 -7.97 3.89
CA MET A 60 -20.29 -7.19 3.16
C MET A 60 -20.47 -7.72 1.74
N ASP A 61 -19.35 -8.03 1.03
CA ASP A 61 -19.33 -8.70 -0.26
C ASP A 61 -17.90 -9.23 -0.53
N GLY A 62 -17.78 -10.53 -0.78
CA GLY A 62 -16.51 -11.19 -1.05
C GLY A 62 -15.73 -10.63 -2.25
N LYS A 63 -16.41 -9.95 -3.19
CA LYS A 63 -15.76 -9.30 -4.36
C LYS A 63 -14.73 -8.23 -3.94
N TYR A 64 -14.88 -7.65 -2.74
CA TYR A 64 -13.98 -6.59 -2.25
C TYR A 64 -12.63 -7.10 -1.75
N PHE A 65 -12.45 -8.42 -1.59
CA PHE A 65 -11.19 -9.00 -1.12
C PHE A 65 -9.96 -8.53 -1.94
N LEU A 66 -10.11 -8.42 -3.26
CA LEU A 66 -9.04 -7.98 -4.16
C LEU A 66 -9.14 -6.51 -4.56
N SER A 67 -10.34 -5.93 -4.52
CA SER A 67 -10.59 -4.61 -5.08
C SER A 67 -10.52 -3.47 -4.07
N VAL A 68 -10.60 -3.75 -2.76
CA VAL A 68 -10.52 -2.76 -1.69
C VAL A 68 -9.33 -3.04 -0.80
N LYS A 69 -8.50 -2.05 -0.59
CA LYS A 69 -7.23 -2.16 0.15
C LYS A 69 -7.23 -1.18 1.32
N PRO A 70 -7.67 -1.59 2.52
CA PRO A 70 -7.51 -0.78 3.71
C PRO A 70 -6.07 -0.84 4.22
N LYS A 71 -5.57 0.29 4.71
CA LYS A 71 -4.32 0.43 5.43
C LYS A 71 -4.55 1.26 6.69
N VAL A 72 -3.97 0.83 7.80
CA VAL A 72 -4.03 1.59 9.06
C VAL A 72 -2.64 2.02 9.47
N ILE A 73 -2.49 3.29 9.83
CA ILE A 73 -1.24 3.89 10.28
C ILE A 73 -1.57 4.78 11.48
N ASP A 74 -1.10 4.41 12.66
CA ASP A 74 -1.34 5.12 13.92
C ASP A 74 -2.82 5.42 14.17
N GLY A 75 -3.69 4.42 13.93
CA GLY A 75 -5.14 4.53 14.04
C GLY A 75 -5.83 5.33 12.93
N ARG A 76 -5.08 5.87 11.98
CA ARG A 76 -5.63 6.55 10.79
C ARG A 76 -5.85 5.54 9.68
N ILE A 77 -7.08 5.45 9.19
CA ILE A 77 -7.51 4.47 8.18
C ILE A 77 -7.47 5.11 6.81
N PHE A 78 -6.72 4.51 5.90
CA PHE A 78 -6.65 4.88 4.49
C PHE A 78 -7.26 3.74 3.67
N ILE A 79 -8.16 4.06 2.75
CA ILE A 79 -8.84 3.05 1.93
C ILE A 79 -8.67 3.41 0.47
N THR A 80 -8.03 2.51 -0.29
CA THR A 80 -7.86 2.63 -1.74
C THR A 80 -8.49 1.47 -2.48
N GLY A 81 -8.57 1.60 -3.79
CA GLY A 81 -9.14 0.57 -4.66
C GLY A 81 -10.38 1.02 -5.39
N LYS A 82 -11.23 0.06 -5.75
CA LYS A 82 -12.41 0.30 -6.60
C LYS A 82 -13.65 -0.39 -6.04
N VAL A 83 -14.77 0.31 -6.13
CA VAL A 83 -16.13 -0.18 -5.83
C VAL A 83 -17.05 0.10 -7.01
N GLU A 84 -18.22 -0.50 -7.06
CA GLU A 84 -19.13 -0.36 -8.19
C GLU A 84 -20.01 0.89 -8.06
N THR A 85 -20.39 1.25 -6.83
CA THR A 85 -21.31 2.36 -6.59
C THR A 85 -20.86 3.32 -5.50
N VAL A 86 -21.44 4.50 -5.48
CA VAL A 86 -21.22 5.51 -4.43
C VAL A 86 -21.74 5.00 -3.08
N GLU A 87 -22.85 4.26 -3.08
CA GLU A 87 -23.45 3.67 -1.90
C GLU A 87 -22.51 2.68 -1.23
N GLU A 88 -21.81 1.85 -2.01
CA GLU A 88 -20.79 0.93 -1.52
C GLU A 88 -19.62 1.67 -0.89
N LYS A 89 -19.14 2.74 -1.55
CA LYS A 89 -18.10 3.62 -0.99
C LYS A 89 -18.52 4.20 0.36
N LEU A 90 -19.76 4.68 0.48
CA LEU A 90 -20.29 5.22 1.74
C LEU A 90 -20.42 4.14 2.82
N LYS A 91 -20.90 2.94 2.47
CA LYS A 91 -20.99 1.80 3.41
C LYS A 91 -19.62 1.43 3.96
N ILE A 92 -18.59 1.35 3.10
CA ILE A 92 -17.22 1.05 3.52
C ILE A 92 -16.66 2.16 4.43
N THR A 93 -16.97 3.44 4.14
CA THR A 93 -16.59 4.55 5.01
C THR A 93 -17.21 4.39 6.41
N LYS A 94 -18.49 4.02 6.48
CA LYS A 94 -19.18 3.77 7.75
C LYS A 94 -18.54 2.63 8.53
N LEU A 95 -18.27 1.49 7.87
CA LEU A 95 -17.57 0.35 8.48
C LEU A 95 -16.20 0.73 9.04
N ALA A 96 -15.48 1.62 8.37
CA ALA A 96 -14.18 2.10 8.83
C ALA A 96 -14.29 2.92 10.12
N TRP A 97 -15.29 3.77 10.25
CA TRP A 97 -15.55 4.53 11.48
C TRP A 97 -16.01 3.65 12.65
N GLU A 98 -16.58 2.49 12.39
CA GLU A 98 -16.97 1.50 13.41
C GLU A 98 -15.78 0.72 14.00
N ILE A 99 -14.60 0.85 13.42
CA ILE A 99 -13.41 0.16 13.93
C ILE A 99 -12.93 0.85 15.21
N LYS A 100 -12.87 0.08 16.31
CA LYS A 100 -12.39 0.58 17.59
C LYS A 100 -10.95 1.11 17.45
N GLY A 101 -10.73 2.34 17.87
CA GLY A 101 -9.43 2.99 17.78
C GLY A 101 -9.23 3.82 16.50
N ALA A 102 -10.21 3.88 15.60
CA ALA A 102 -10.15 4.74 14.41
C ALA A 102 -10.07 6.22 14.82
N ARG A 103 -9.00 6.90 14.38
CA ARG A 103 -8.75 8.34 14.65
C ARG A 103 -9.18 9.21 13.47
N SER A 104 -9.01 8.69 12.27
CA SER A 104 -9.48 9.34 11.04
C SER A 104 -9.69 8.30 9.94
N VAL A 105 -10.55 8.64 8.97
CA VAL A 105 -10.80 7.82 7.79
C VAL A 105 -10.62 8.67 6.55
N LYS A 106 -9.66 8.27 5.70
CA LYS A 106 -9.49 8.81 4.36
C LYS A 106 -9.90 7.75 3.34
N ASN A 107 -11.01 7.97 2.67
CA ASN A 107 -11.55 7.04 1.69
C ASN A 107 -11.33 7.55 0.26
N ASP A 108 -10.28 7.03 -0.38
CA ASP A 108 -9.90 7.33 -1.77
C ASP A 108 -10.37 6.24 -2.76
N LEU A 109 -11.41 5.46 -2.38
CA LEU A 109 -12.05 4.51 -3.29
C LEU A 109 -12.59 5.21 -4.54
N LYS A 110 -12.35 4.60 -5.67
CA LYS A 110 -12.86 5.03 -6.99
C LYS A 110 -14.06 4.16 -7.37
N ILE A 111 -14.99 4.75 -8.10
CA ILE A 111 -16.06 3.98 -8.73
C ILE A 111 -15.46 3.21 -9.90
N LYS A 112 -15.81 1.93 -10.00
CA LYS A 112 -15.35 1.03 -11.07
C LYS A 112 -15.87 1.54 -12.40
N GLU A 113 -14.95 1.66 -13.34
CA GLU A 113 -15.24 2.00 -14.74
C GLU A 113 -14.97 0.77 -15.61
N GLU A 114 -15.31 0.84 -16.89
CA GLU A 114 -14.94 -0.20 -17.83
C GLU A 114 -13.44 -0.48 -17.80
N PHE A 115 -13.09 -1.77 -17.86
CA PHE A 115 -11.70 -2.19 -17.77
C PHE A 115 -10.92 -1.72 -19.01
N ASN A 116 -9.96 -0.84 -18.78
CA ASN A 116 -9.01 -0.40 -19.80
C ASN A 116 -7.63 -0.98 -19.50
N PHE A 117 -7.25 -2.01 -20.29
CA PHE A 117 -5.97 -2.69 -20.15
C PHE A 117 -4.78 -1.73 -20.30
N GLN A 118 -4.83 -0.84 -21.29
CA GLN A 118 -3.75 0.10 -21.57
C GLN A 118 -3.54 1.07 -20.38
N GLN A 119 -4.62 1.57 -19.82
CA GLN A 119 -4.56 2.43 -18.64
C GLN A 119 -4.03 1.70 -17.43
N SER A 120 -4.47 0.46 -17.20
CA SER A 120 -4.00 -0.37 -16.07
C SER A 120 -2.51 -0.70 -16.19
N ALA A 121 -2.03 -0.96 -17.41
CA ALA A 121 -0.60 -1.19 -17.66
C ALA A 121 0.24 0.07 -17.39
N LYS A 122 -0.25 1.26 -17.80
CA LYS A 122 0.42 2.54 -17.48
C LYS A 122 0.49 2.80 -15.99
N ASP A 123 -0.63 2.60 -15.29
CA ASP A 123 -0.68 2.78 -13.83
C ASP A 123 0.30 1.84 -13.11
N LEU A 124 0.44 0.59 -13.58
CA LEU A 124 1.40 -0.36 -13.05
C LEU A 124 2.85 0.08 -13.31
N LEU A 125 3.16 0.58 -14.51
CA LEU A 125 4.49 1.11 -14.84
C LEU A 125 4.86 2.29 -13.95
N ILE A 126 3.97 3.27 -13.77
CA ILE A 126 4.15 4.42 -12.89
C ILE A 126 4.46 3.94 -11.46
N THR A 127 3.64 3.04 -10.92
CA THR A 127 3.86 2.48 -9.58
C THR A 127 5.22 1.80 -9.45
N SER A 128 5.62 1.01 -10.47
CA SER A 128 6.88 0.26 -10.46
C SER A 128 8.08 1.20 -10.55
N GLN A 129 8.02 2.23 -11.39
CA GLN A 129 9.06 3.24 -11.52
C GLN A 129 9.26 3.99 -10.20
N LEU A 130 8.18 4.46 -9.57
CA LEU A 130 8.28 5.15 -8.29
C LEU A 130 8.84 4.25 -7.20
N ARG A 131 8.40 2.99 -7.10
CA ARG A 131 8.97 2.03 -6.14
C ARG A 131 10.47 1.85 -6.34
N THR A 132 10.91 1.74 -7.59
CA THR A 132 12.33 1.60 -7.92
C THR A 132 13.11 2.86 -7.52
N ALA A 133 12.62 4.05 -7.84
CA ALA A 133 13.23 5.32 -7.48
C ALA A 133 13.35 5.46 -5.95
N MET A 134 12.30 5.17 -5.21
CA MET A 134 12.30 5.22 -3.74
C MET A 134 13.27 4.21 -3.11
N ILE A 135 13.41 3.00 -3.67
CA ILE A 135 14.37 2.00 -3.19
C ILE A 135 15.80 2.44 -3.48
N ALA A 136 16.05 3.09 -4.63
CA ALA A 136 17.36 3.58 -5.00
C ALA A 136 17.80 4.82 -4.21
N SER A 137 16.87 5.62 -3.71
CA SER A 137 17.15 6.80 -2.89
C SER A 137 17.68 6.42 -1.51
N LYS A 138 18.82 6.99 -1.13
CA LYS A 138 19.39 6.82 0.22
C LYS A 138 18.65 7.64 1.28
N LYS A 139 17.78 8.56 0.86
CA LYS A 139 17.04 9.47 1.73
C LYS A 139 15.66 8.95 2.08
N ILE A 140 15.17 7.93 1.38
CA ILE A 140 13.80 7.42 1.54
C ILE A 140 13.81 6.04 2.16
N LYS A 141 13.13 5.87 3.28
CA LYS A 141 12.83 4.57 3.88
C LYS A 141 11.63 3.93 3.18
N SER A 142 11.83 3.42 1.96
CA SER A 142 10.78 2.97 1.04
C SER A 142 9.78 1.98 1.64
N SER A 143 10.18 1.19 2.66
CA SER A 143 9.30 0.27 3.40
C SER A 143 8.19 0.95 4.18
N ASN A 144 8.34 2.23 4.50
CA ASN A 144 7.39 3.01 5.30
C ASN A 144 6.24 3.59 4.48
N TYR A 145 6.22 3.32 3.16
CA TYR A 145 5.25 3.90 2.25
C TYR A 145 4.42 2.86 1.51
N ASN A 146 3.16 3.20 1.30
CA ASN A 146 2.24 2.47 0.44
C ASN A 146 1.90 3.35 -0.76
N ILE A 147 2.00 2.79 -1.95
CA ILE A 147 1.77 3.48 -3.21
C ILE A 147 0.65 2.75 -3.96
N ASP A 148 -0.31 3.50 -4.44
CA ASP A 148 -1.33 3.05 -5.39
C ASP A 148 -1.41 4.07 -6.52
N THR A 149 -1.62 3.60 -7.76
CA THR A 149 -1.77 4.49 -8.93
C THR A 149 -3.09 4.20 -9.61
N HIS A 150 -3.82 5.24 -9.95
CA HIS A 150 -5.06 5.17 -10.70
C HIS A 150 -5.20 6.34 -11.66
N LYS A 151 -5.36 6.05 -12.96
CA LYS A 151 -5.45 7.07 -14.02
C LYS A 151 -4.32 8.09 -13.93
N LYS A 152 -3.08 7.59 -13.85
CA LYS A 152 -1.84 8.39 -13.75
C LYS A 152 -1.75 9.28 -12.51
N LYS A 153 -2.66 9.16 -11.55
CA LYS A 153 -2.60 9.83 -10.25
C LYS A 153 -2.02 8.88 -9.22
N ILE A 154 -0.98 9.32 -8.56
CA ILE A 154 -0.31 8.55 -7.50
C ILE A 154 -0.92 8.90 -6.15
N TYR A 155 -1.25 7.87 -5.37
CA TYR A 155 -1.70 7.98 -3.98
C TYR A 155 -0.62 7.40 -3.08
N ILE A 156 -0.05 8.22 -2.18
CA ILE A 156 1.02 7.82 -1.27
C ILE A 156 0.54 7.96 0.16
N TYR A 157 0.68 6.88 0.94
CA TYR A 157 0.42 6.86 2.38
C TYR A 157 1.64 6.31 3.09
N GLY A 158 2.03 6.92 4.19
CA GLY A 158 3.20 6.43 4.91
C GLY A 158 3.61 7.34 6.05
N ILE A 159 4.82 7.09 6.54
CA ILE A 159 5.46 7.85 7.60
C ILE A 159 6.86 8.24 7.13
N ALA A 160 7.13 9.53 7.10
CA ALA A 160 8.46 10.09 6.90
C ALA A 160 9.13 10.36 8.26
N GLU A 161 10.43 10.18 8.34
CA GLU A 161 11.20 10.51 9.53
C GLU A 161 11.17 12.02 9.83
N ASN A 162 11.21 12.82 8.77
CA ASN A 162 11.22 14.28 8.83
C ASN A 162 10.63 14.88 7.55
N GLU A 163 10.56 16.21 7.52
CA GLU A 163 10.03 16.96 6.39
C GLU A 163 10.88 16.80 5.11
N GLU A 164 12.20 16.61 5.25
CA GLU A 164 13.10 16.42 4.10
C GLU A 164 12.78 15.12 3.38
N GLU A 165 12.61 14.01 4.11
CA GLU A 165 12.21 12.72 3.53
C GLU A 165 10.83 12.82 2.88
N ARG A 166 9.87 13.48 3.54
CA ARG A 166 8.53 13.70 2.98
C ARG A 166 8.56 14.45 1.66
N ALA A 167 9.33 15.53 1.61
CA ALA A 167 9.50 16.34 0.41
C ALA A 167 10.17 15.53 -0.71
N GLU A 168 11.19 14.74 -0.39
CA GLU A 168 11.90 13.88 -1.35
C GLU A 168 10.95 12.84 -1.96
N VAL A 169 10.13 12.14 -1.16
CA VAL A 169 9.13 11.18 -1.67
C VAL A 169 8.16 11.84 -2.65
N ILE A 170 7.67 13.03 -2.32
CA ILE A 170 6.73 13.77 -3.19
C ILE A 170 7.44 14.22 -4.48
N ASN A 171 8.68 14.64 -4.38
CA ASN A 171 9.48 15.07 -5.51
C ASN A 171 9.77 13.91 -6.47
N GLU A 172 10.23 12.76 -5.96
CA GLU A 172 10.41 11.55 -6.76
C GLU A 172 9.12 11.16 -7.49
N ALA A 173 7.98 11.20 -6.80
CA ALA A 173 6.70 10.88 -7.41
C ALA A 173 6.30 11.83 -8.55
N LYS A 174 6.60 13.13 -8.42
CA LYS A 174 6.32 14.13 -9.45
C LYS A 174 7.23 14.03 -10.67
N GLN A 175 8.41 13.42 -10.53
CA GLN A 175 9.36 13.25 -11.63
C GLN A 175 9.08 12.00 -12.48
N ILE A 176 8.19 11.10 -12.02
CA ILE A 176 7.84 9.90 -12.80
C ILE A 176 7.09 10.31 -14.07
N LEU A 177 7.53 9.73 -15.18
CA LEU A 177 6.95 10.00 -16.50
C LEU A 177 5.45 9.66 -16.52
N ASP A 178 4.67 10.46 -17.22
CA ASP A 178 3.21 10.30 -17.39
C ASP A 178 2.37 10.52 -16.11
N VAL A 179 2.94 10.95 -15.00
CA VAL A 179 2.18 11.30 -13.80
C VAL A 179 1.46 12.62 -13.99
N GLU A 180 0.14 12.63 -13.72
CA GLU A 180 -0.71 13.82 -13.81
C GLU A 180 -0.89 14.51 -12.45
N ASP A 181 -0.89 13.74 -11.35
CA ASP A 181 -1.11 14.28 -10.02
C ASP A 181 -0.52 13.36 -8.93
N VAL A 182 -0.13 13.96 -7.78
CA VAL A 182 0.38 13.24 -6.62
C VAL A 182 -0.43 13.63 -5.39
N ILE A 183 -1.19 12.67 -4.86
CA ILE A 183 -2.02 12.82 -3.67
C ILE A 183 -1.31 12.13 -2.50
N SER A 184 -0.67 12.92 -1.66
CA SER A 184 0.08 12.39 -0.52
C SER A 184 -0.69 12.52 0.80
N SER A 185 -0.53 11.52 1.66
CA SER A 185 -0.97 11.51 3.05
C SER A 185 0.12 10.89 3.90
N ILE A 186 1.26 11.58 3.94
CA ILE A 186 2.47 11.17 4.63
C ILE A 186 2.49 11.88 5.98
N LEU A 187 2.50 11.10 7.05
CA LEU A 187 2.66 11.56 8.43
C LEU A 187 4.14 11.78 8.72
N LEU A 188 4.45 12.69 9.61
CA LEU A 188 5.79 12.78 10.20
C LEU A 188 5.86 11.93 11.46
N VAL A 189 7.07 11.50 11.83
CA VAL A 189 7.30 10.77 13.09
C VAL A 189 6.82 11.58 14.29
N GLU A 190 7.00 12.90 14.27
CA GLU A 190 6.53 13.81 15.32
C GLU A 190 5.01 13.86 15.49
N ASP A 191 4.24 13.51 14.45
CA ASP A 191 2.77 13.43 14.48
C ASP A 191 2.23 12.13 15.08
N LEU A 192 3.11 11.16 15.34
CA LEU A 192 2.72 9.85 15.85
C LEU A 192 2.49 9.89 17.35
N ARG A 193 1.65 8.96 17.83
CA ARG A 193 1.51 8.69 19.25
C ARG A 193 2.76 7.98 19.77
N ILE A 194 3.76 8.75 20.13
CA ILE A 194 4.92 8.21 20.83
C ILE A 194 4.55 8.19 22.32
N VAL A 195 4.45 7.01 22.89
CA VAL A 195 4.37 6.89 24.36
C VAL A 195 5.71 7.35 24.89
N LYS A 196 5.77 8.57 25.42
CA LYS A 196 6.92 9.03 26.18
C LYS A 196 6.94 8.18 27.47
N ASN A 197 7.89 7.25 27.55
CA ASN A 197 8.23 6.59 28.80
C ASN A 197 8.86 7.59 29.76
#